data_3c501925a8127f1d54d5005c20295dc7
#
_entry.id   3c501925a8127f1d54d5005c20295dc7
#
_cell.length_a   1.000
_cell.length_b   1.000
_cell.length_c   1.000
_cell.angle_alpha   90.00
_cell.angle_beta   90.00
_cell.angle_gamma   90.00
#
_symmetry.space_group_name_H-M   'P 1'
#
loop_
_entity.id
_entity.type
_entity.pdbx_description
1 polymer ?
#
loop_
_entity_poly.entity_id
_entity_poly.type
_entity_poly.pdbx_seq_one_letter_code
_entity_poly.pdbx_strand_id
1 'polypeptide(L)'
;MAEKFGKRHADVIRAINNIIKNDSTQNCVRFFKERKYKDTKGEERPMYFINRDGFTFLVMGFTGKKANEWKWQYIKAFNQMENFIREKSTQVWVETRKAGKLTRKAETDTIQKLVEYAKVQGSSHAEMLYMTYSKLANKMAGINKRDEATV
;
A
#
# COMPACT_ATOMS: atom_id res chain seq x y z
N MET A 1 16.69 -8.66 12.99
CA MET A 1 16.07 -7.56 13.78
C MET A 1 17.01 -7.02 14.85
N ALA A 2 17.54 -7.84 15.76
CA ALA A 2 18.42 -7.41 16.87
C ALA A 2 19.60 -6.54 16.38
N GLU A 3 20.36 -6.99 15.40
CA GLU A 3 21.50 -6.28 14.81
C GLU A 3 21.11 -4.89 14.25
N LYS A 4 19.95 -4.80 13.58
CA LYS A 4 19.48 -3.53 13.00
C LYS A 4 19.32 -2.43 14.08
N PHE A 5 18.89 -2.80 15.27
CA PHE A 5 18.68 -1.89 16.39
C PHE A 5 19.81 -1.88 17.42
N GLY A 6 20.92 -2.60 17.15
CA GLY A 6 22.06 -2.69 18.07
C GLY A 6 21.70 -3.35 19.40
N LYS A 7 20.76 -4.30 19.41
CA LYS A 7 20.33 -5.04 20.60
C LYS A 7 20.83 -6.49 20.54
N ARG A 8 21.03 -7.10 21.69
CA ARG A 8 21.35 -8.54 21.75
C ARG A 8 20.09 -9.35 21.46
N HIS A 9 20.24 -10.51 20.80
CA HIS A 9 19.13 -11.41 20.50
C HIS A 9 18.33 -11.78 21.76
N ALA A 10 19.01 -12.11 22.86
CA ALA A 10 18.38 -12.45 24.14
C ALA A 10 17.49 -11.31 24.70
N ASP A 11 17.90 -10.05 24.52
CA ASP A 11 17.11 -8.91 25.00
C ASP A 11 15.85 -8.71 24.16
N VAL A 12 15.92 -8.97 22.85
CA VAL A 12 14.74 -8.95 21.97
C VAL A 12 13.77 -10.07 22.36
N ILE A 13 14.25 -11.30 22.57
CA ILE A 13 13.43 -12.42 23.05
C ILE A 13 12.76 -12.08 24.37
N ARG A 14 13.52 -11.52 25.32
CA ARG A 14 12.97 -11.09 26.62
C ARG A 14 11.88 -10.04 26.47
N ALA A 15 12.07 -9.07 25.59
CA ALA A 15 11.06 -8.04 25.32
C ALA A 15 9.77 -8.65 24.75
N ILE A 16 9.87 -9.61 23.83
CA ILE A 16 8.72 -10.32 23.27
C ILE A 16 8.00 -11.11 24.37
N ASN A 17 8.74 -11.87 25.18
CA ASN A 17 8.15 -12.63 26.28
C ASN A 17 7.42 -11.75 27.30
N ASN A 18 7.97 -10.56 27.59
CA ASN A 18 7.32 -9.59 28.46
C ASN A 18 6.02 -9.06 27.86
N ILE A 19 6.00 -8.79 26.54
CA ILE A 19 4.79 -8.39 25.84
C ILE A 19 3.73 -9.49 25.94
N ILE A 20 4.08 -10.74 25.62
CA ILE A 20 3.17 -11.89 25.66
C ILE A 20 2.65 -12.12 27.08
N LYS A 21 3.49 -11.95 28.11
CA LYS A 21 3.12 -12.14 29.51
C LYS A 21 2.16 -11.05 30.02
N ASN A 22 2.36 -9.81 29.59
CA ASN A 22 1.59 -8.66 30.09
C ASN A 22 0.31 -8.42 29.28
N ASP A 23 0.26 -8.88 28.04
CA ASP A 23 -0.90 -8.77 27.15
C ASP A 23 -1.38 -10.16 26.76
N SER A 24 -2.35 -10.67 27.53
CA SER A 24 -2.98 -11.98 27.29
C SER A 24 -4.01 -11.96 26.14
N THR A 25 -4.09 -10.88 25.37
CA THR A 25 -5.02 -10.77 24.25
C THR A 25 -4.63 -11.71 23.11
N GLN A 26 -5.62 -12.16 22.33
CA GLN A 26 -5.39 -12.98 21.13
C GLN A 26 -4.45 -12.32 20.11
N ASN A 27 -4.23 -11.00 20.21
CA ASN A 27 -3.35 -10.25 19.33
C ASN A 27 -1.89 -10.67 19.46
N CYS A 28 -1.40 -10.94 20.68
CA CYS A 28 -0.02 -11.35 20.90
C CYS A 28 0.33 -12.67 20.19
N VAL A 29 -0.58 -13.63 20.17
CA VAL A 29 -0.38 -14.93 19.48
C VAL A 29 -0.32 -14.72 17.95
N ARG A 30 -1.07 -13.76 17.42
CA ARG A 30 -1.03 -13.41 15.98
C ARG A 30 0.23 -12.65 15.59
N PHE A 31 0.80 -11.87 16.52
CA PHE A 31 1.97 -11.03 16.27
C PHE A 31 3.30 -11.77 16.41
N PHE A 32 3.37 -12.72 17.35
CA PHE A 32 4.60 -13.42 17.75
C PHE A 32 4.36 -14.92 17.73
N LYS A 33 4.83 -15.58 16.66
CA LYS A 33 4.73 -17.04 16.55
C LYS A 33 6.03 -17.69 16.97
N GLU A 34 6.00 -18.37 18.11
CA GLU A 34 7.17 -19.06 18.65
C GLU A 34 7.67 -20.18 17.73
N ARG A 35 8.97 -20.27 17.60
CA ARG A 35 9.71 -21.30 16.87
C ARG A 35 11.05 -21.56 17.58
N LYS A 36 11.75 -22.59 17.12
CA LYS A 36 13.10 -22.91 17.58
C LYS A 36 14.05 -22.96 16.38
N TYR A 37 15.30 -22.66 16.62
CA TYR A 37 16.39 -22.85 15.66
C TYR A 37 17.57 -23.54 16.37
N LYS A 38 18.41 -24.25 15.60
CA LYS A 38 19.65 -24.82 16.12
C LYS A 38 20.77 -23.80 15.95
N ASP A 39 21.48 -23.52 17.03
CA ASP A 39 22.65 -22.66 16.99
C ASP A 39 23.87 -23.40 16.40
N THR A 40 25.01 -22.70 16.31
CA THR A 40 26.28 -23.26 15.79
C THR A 40 26.82 -24.45 16.59
N LYS A 41 26.35 -24.62 17.84
CA LYS A 41 26.69 -25.76 18.70
C LYS A 41 25.67 -26.88 18.65
N GLY A 42 24.64 -26.76 17.82
CA GLY A 42 23.55 -27.74 17.68
C GLY A 42 22.46 -27.64 18.77
N GLU A 43 22.54 -26.65 19.67
CA GLU A 43 21.52 -26.47 20.70
C GLU A 43 20.28 -25.77 20.18
N GLU A 44 19.10 -26.22 20.64
CA GLU A 44 17.84 -25.54 20.30
C GLU A 44 17.69 -24.22 21.06
N ARG A 45 17.50 -23.17 20.31
CA ARG A 45 17.28 -21.82 20.83
C ARG A 45 15.92 -21.28 20.42
N PRO A 46 15.22 -20.52 21.28
CA PRO A 46 13.96 -19.92 20.94
C PRO A 46 14.12 -18.80 19.91
N MET A 47 13.16 -18.74 18.98
CA MET A 47 13.01 -17.63 18.04
C MET A 47 11.53 -17.30 17.84
N TYR A 48 11.25 -16.13 17.32
CA TYR A 48 9.90 -15.73 16.97
C TYR A 48 9.80 -15.31 15.50
N PHE A 49 8.80 -15.83 14.80
CA PHE A 49 8.32 -15.17 13.59
C PHE A 49 7.43 -14.00 14.00
N ILE A 50 7.72 -12.83 13.46
CA ILE A 50 7.08 -11.57 13.83
C ILE A 50 6.45 -10.98 12.57
N ASN A 51 5.15 -10.70 12.59
CA ASN A 51 4.51 -9.99 11.50
C ASN A 51 4.79 -8.48 11.57
N ARG A 52 4.32 -7.70 10.61
CA ARG A 52 4.53 -6.24 10.54
C ARG A 52 4.03 -5.53 11.81
N ASP A 53 2.85 -5.91 12.30
CA ASP A 53 2.22 -5.24 13.45
C ASP A 53 2.97 -5.55 14.74
N GLY A 54 3.35 -6.82 14.96
CA GLY A 54 4.20 -7.23 16.07
C GLY A 54 5.59 -6.57 16.02
N PHE A 55 6.17 -6.42 14.83
CA PHE A 55 7.42 -5.68 14.67
C PHE A 55 7.25 -4.22 15.10
N THR A 56 6.21 -3.56 14.62
CA THR A 56 5.90 -2.16 14.96
C THR A 56 5.70 -1.99 16.46
N PHE A 57 4.88 -2.84 17.06
CA PHE A 57 4.58 -2.82 18.49
C PHE A 57 5.85 -3.01 19.33
N LEU A 58 6.68 -3.99 18.98
CA LEU A 58 7.94 -4.28 19.67
C LEU A 58 8.92 -3.11 19.56
N VAL A 59 9.11 -2.54 18.36
CA VAL A 59 10.06 -1.44 18.14
C VAL A 59 9.59 -0.14 18.79
N MET A 60 8.30 0.09 18.93
CA MET A 60 7.78 1.23 19.70
C MET A 60 8.22 1.19 21.16
N GLY A 61 8.42 0.00 21.74
CA GLY A 61 9.00 -0.19 23.09
C GLY A 61 10.53 -0.06 23.16
N PHE A 62 11.23 -0.04 22.03
CA PHE A 62 12.70 0.06 22.04
C PHE A 62 13.17 1.48 22.32
N THR A 63 14.35 1.58 22.96
CA THR A 63 15.05 2.83 23.24
C THR A 63 16.38 2.88 22.46
N GLY A 64 16.94 4.09 22.32
CA GLY A 64 18.22 4.34 21.66
C GLY A 64 18.05 4.99 20.27
N LYS A 65 19.17 5.53 19.75
CA LYS A 65 19.20 6.36 18.53
C LYS A 65 18.51 5.68 17.33
N LYS A 66 18.91 4.45 17.01
CA LYS A 66 18.37 3.69 15.87
C LYS A 66 16.85 3.43 15.98
N ALA A 67 16.37 3.17 17.21
CA ALA A 67 14.95 2.98 17.44
C ALA A 67 14.17 4.29 17.27
N ASN A 68 14.72 5.40 17.77
CA ASN A 68 14.10 6.72 17.62
C ASN A 68 14.07 7.16 16.16
N GLU A 69 15.13 6.97 15.38
CA GLU A 69 15.17 7.25 13.95
C GLU A 69 14.06 6.48 13.21
N TRP A 70 13.91 5.19 13.50
CA TRP A 70 12.83 4.38 12.92
C TRP A 70 11.43 4.90 13.32
N LYS A 71 11.23 5.25 14.59
CA LYS A 71 9.95 5.81 15.08
C LYS A 71 9.59 7.10 14.33
N TRP A 72 10.55 8.00 14.14
CA TRP A 72 10.32 9.23 13.37
C TRP A 72 9.95 8.96 11.91
N GLN A 73 10.62 8.01 11.27
CA GLN A 73 10.28 7.61 9.91
C GLN A 73 8.86 7.02 9.84
N TYR A 74 8.49 6.19 10.81
CA TYR A 74 7.15 5.61 10.91
C TYR A 74 6.08 6.69 11.09
N ILE A 75 6.27 7.64 12.01
CA ILE A 75 5.37 8.76 12.25
C ILE A 75 5.22 9.61 10.98
N LYS A 76 6.33 9.92 10.31
CA LYS A 76 6.31 10.67 9.05
C LYS A 76 5.49 9.96 7.96
N ALA A 77 5.70 8.65 7.78
CA ALA A 77 4.94 7.85 6.82
C ALA A 77 3.45 7.80 7.18
N PHE A 78 3.11 7.67 8.46
CA PHE A 78 1.73 7.69 8.93
C PHE A 78 1.05 9.03 8.62
N ASN A 79 1.71 10.15 8.94
CA ASN A 79 1.19 11.49 8.66
C ASN A 79 0.99 11.73 7.16
N GLN A 80 1.89 11.23 6.32
CA GLN A 80 1.74 11.29 4.86
C GLN A 80 0.51 10.50 4.38
N MET A 81 0.31 9.28 4.89
CA MET A 81 -0.87 8.49 4.58
C MET A 81 -2.17 9.16 5.06
N GLU A 82 -2.17 9.73 6.27
CA GLU A 82 -3.32 10.44 6.81
C GLU A 82 -3.69 11.65 5.94
N ASN A 83 -2.70 12.47 5.57
CA ASN A 83 -2.91 13.61 4.68
C ASN A 83 -3.45 13.17 3.32
N PHE A 84 -2.88 12.12 2.73
CA PHE A 84 -3.37 11.56 1.47
C PHE A 84 -4.83 11.11 1.56
N ILE A 85 -5.20 10.40 2.63
CA ILE A 85 -6.59 9.97 2.86
C ILE A 85 -7.50 11.19 3.00
N ARG A 86 -7.07 12.20 3.77
CA ARG A 86 -7.83 13.45 3.97
C ARG A 86 -8.05 14.19 2.64
N GLU A 87 -7.02 14.35 1.83
CA GLU A 87 -7.12 14.97 0.50
C GLU A 87 -8.08 14.20 -0.41
N LYS A 88 -7.98 12.87 -0.43
CA LYS A 88 -8.86 12.01 -1.24
C LYS A 88 -10.32 12.01 -0.77
N SER A 89 -10.58 12.31 0.49
CA SER A 89 -11.94 12.39 1.05
C SER A 89 -12.54 13.80 0.97
N THR A 90 -11.81 14.80 0.48
CA THR A 90 -12.35 16.17 0.35
C THR A 90 -13.50 16.21 -0.66
N GLN A 91 -14.50 17.05 -0.38
CA GLN A 91 -15.64 17.29 -1.25
C GLN A 91 -15.22 17.65 -2.68
N VAL A 92 -14.23 18.52 -2.81
CA VAL A 92 -13.69 18.94 -4.11
C VAL A 92 -13.18 17.77 -4.94
N TRP A 93 -12.40 16.85 -4.33
CA TRP A 93 -11.89 15.67 -5.03
C TRP A 93 -13.03 14.75 -5.48
N VAL A 94 -14.02 14.52 -4.60
CA VAL A 94 -15.19 13.68 -4.91
C VAL A 94 -15.99 14.27 -6.06
N GLU A 95 -16.24 15.57 -6.04
CA GLU A 95 -16.97 16.29 -7.09
C GLU A 95 -16.20 16.28 -8.42
N THR A 96 -14.90 16.59 -8.42
CA THR A 96 -14.06 16.53 -9.62
C THR A 96 -14.05 15.13 -10.23
N ARG A 97 -13.92 14.09 -9.39
CA ARG A 97 -13.96 12.70 -9.85
C ARG A 97 -15.33 12.32 -10.43
N LYS A 98 -16.43 12.78 -9.82
CA LYS A 98 -17.79 12.56 -10.33
C LYS A 98 -17.97 13.23 -11.69
N ALA A 99 -17.56 14.49 -11.82
CA ALA A 99 -17.60 15.22 -13.10
C ALA A 99 -16.78 14.50 -14.18
N GLY A 100 -15.54 14.10 -13.89
CA GLY A 100 -14.71 13.36 -14.83
C GLY A 100 -15.32 12.03 -15.29
N LYS A 101 -15.99 11.30 -14.39
CA LYS A 101 -16.71 10.06 -14.77
C LYS A 101 -17.89 10.34 -15.70
N LEU A 102 -18.65 11.41 -15.48
CA LEU A 102 -19.77 11.81 -16.33
C LEU A 102 -19.29 12.23 -17.72
N THR A 103 -18.25 13.03 -17.81
CA THR A 103 -17.63 13.44 -19.08
C THR A 103 -17.15 12.21 -19.86
N ARG A 104 -16.42 11.30 -19.23
CA ARG A 104 -15.93 10.07 -19.88
C ARG A 104 -17.07 9.16 -20.34
N LYS A 105 -18.17 9.10 -19.60
CA LYS A 105 -19.36 8.35 -20.03
C LYS A 105 -19.97 8.97 -21.29
N ALA A 106 -20.16 10.30 -21.32
CA ALA A 106 -20.69 11.00 -22.48
C ALA A 106 -19.81 10.84 -23.74
N GLU A 107 -18.48 10.90 -23.57
CA GLU A 107 -17.52 10.61 -24.65
C GLU A 107 -17.69 9.17 -25.17
N THR A 108 -17.75 8.19 -24.27
CA THR A 108 -17.92 6.79 -24.62
C THR A 108 -19.23 6.54 -25.38
N ASP A 109 -20.34 7.12 -24.91
CA ASP A 109 -21.65 7.03 -25.55
C ASP A 109 -21.64 7.66 -26.97
N THR A 110 -20.90 8.75 -27.14
CA THR A 110 -20.73 9.40 -28.45
C THR A 110 -19.90 8.54 -29.40
N ILE A 111 -18.80 7.96 -28.91
CA ILE A 111 -17.95 7.06 -29.70
C ILE A 111 -18.72 5.82 -30.11
N GLN A 112 -19.59 5.29 -29.23
CA GLN A 112 -20.43 4.15 -29.55
C GLN A 112 -21.37 4.44 -30.74
N LYS A 113 -22.02 5.60 -30.75
CA LYS A 113 -22.86 6.03 -31.90
C LYS A 113 -22.05 6.14 -33.18
N LEU A 114 -20.82 6.63 -33.11
CA LEU A 114 -19.92 6.70 -34.27
C LEU A 114 -19.52 5.30 -34.76
N VAL A 115 -19.28 4.37 -33.88
CA VAL A 115 -18.99 2.97 -34.23
C VAL A 115 -20.19 2.33 -34.93
N GLU A 116 -21.38 2.50 -34.39
CA GLU A 116 -22.62 1.98 -34.98
C GLU A 116 -22.84 2.57 -36.38
N TYR A 117 -22.69 3.88 -36.52
CA TYR A 117 -22.81 4.55 -37.83
C TYR A 117 -21.76 4.02 -38.83
N ALA A 118 -20.50 3.89 -38.43
CA ALA A 118 -19.46 3.38 -39.30
C ALA A 118 -19.71 1.91 -39.73
N LYS A 119 -20.27 1.07 -38.84
CA LYS A 119 -20.67 -0.30 -39.16
C LYS A 119 -21.78 -0.32 -40.24
N VAL A 120 -22.78 0.53 -40.11
CA VAL A 120 -23.84 0.66 -41.09
C VAL A 120 -23.32 1.11 -42.46
N GLN A 121 -22.28 1.96 -42.50
CA GLN A 121 -21.58 2.39 -43.72
C GLN A 121 -20.61 1.36 -44.28
N GLY A 122 -20.49 0.16 -43.68
CA GLY A 122 -19.64 -0.92 -44.18
C GLY A 122 -18.15 -0.80 -43.81
N SER A 123 -17.80 0.00 -42.83
CA SER A 123 -16.41 0.15 -42.39
C SER A 123 -15.90 -1.09 -41.68
N SER A 124 -14.84 -1.72 -42.19
CA SER A 124 -14.17 -2.87 -41.55
C SER A 124 -13.38 -2.49 -40.30
N HIS A 125 -13.15 -1.20 -40.05
CA HIS A 125 -12.33 -0.69 -38.94
C HIS A 125 -13.15 0.08 -37.89
N ALA A 126 -14.47 -0.04 -37.90
CA ALA A 126 -15.37 0.67 -37.00
C ALA A 126 -15.02 0.49 -35.52
N GLU A 127 -14.62 -0.72 -35.11
CA GLU A 127 -14.28 -1.02 -33.69
C GLU A 127 -12.98 -0.36 -33.23
N MET A 128 -12.08 -0.01 -34.16
CA MET A 128 -10.84 0.70 -33.82
C MET A 128 -11.09 2.16 -33.42
N LEU A 129 -12.27 2.71 -33.70
CA LEU A 129 -12.60 4.09 -33.32
C LEU A 129 -12.51 4.31 -31.81
N TYR A 130 -12.87 3.34 -30.98
CA TYR A 130 -12.71 3.42 -29.52
C TYR A 130 -11.26 3.68 -29.12
N MET A 131 -10.33 2.90 -29.64
CA MET A 131 -8.90 3.07 -29.34
C MET A 131 -8.35 4.39 -29.87
N THR A 132 -8.78 4.79 -31.07
CA THR A 132 -8.30 6.01 -31.71
C THR A 132 -8.75 7.25 -30.95
N TYR A 133 -10.02 7.37 -30.62
CA TYR A 133 -10.55 8.51 -29.87
C TYR A 133 -10.08 8.53 -28.42
N SER A 134 -9.97 7.37 -27.73
CA SER A 134 -9.41 7.31 -26.39
C SER A 134 -7.94 7.76 -26.37
N LYS A 135 -7.13 7.37 -27.35
CA LYS A 135 -5.73 7.84 -27.48
C LYS A 135 -5.67 9.34 -27.75
N LEU A 136 -6.56 9.86 -28.61
CA LEU A 136 -6.64 11.28 -28.91
C LEU A 136 -7.00 12.10 -27.67
N ALA A 137 -8.05 11.68 -26.94
CA ALA A 137 -8.49 12.33 -25.71
C ALA A 137 -7.38 12.36 -24.64
N ASN A 138 -6.68 11.24 -24.41
CA ASN A 138 -5.56 11.19 -23.50
C ASN A 138 -4.41 12.11 -23.94
N LYS A 139 -4.10 12.16 -25.24
CA LYS A 139 -3.07 13.06 -25.79
C LYS A 139 -3.43 14.52 -25.56
N MET A 140 -4.69 14.91 -25.80
CA MET A 140 -5.17 16.27 -25.59
C MET A 140 -5.22 16.66 -24.12
N ALA A 141 -5.49 15.69 -23.22
CA ALA A 141 -5.47 15.88 -21.77
C ALA A 141 -4.03 15.86 -21.19
N GLY A 142 -2.99 15.66 -22.01
CA GLY A 142 -1.60 15.59 -21.54
C GLY A 142 -1.27 14.32 -20.74
N ILE A 143 -2.15 13.31 -20.77
CA ILE A 143 -1.96 12.05 -20.03
C ILE A 143 -1.07 11.13 -20.87
N ASN A 144 0.16 10.94 -20.44
CA ASN A 144 1.09 9.98 -21.04
C ASN A 144 1.01 8.65 -20.28
N LYS A 145 1.21 7.53 -21.00
CA LYS A 145 1.19 6.17 -20.42
C LYS A 145 2.14 5.92 -19.23
N ARG A 146 3.08 6.84 -18.97
CA ARG A 146 4.01 6.76 -17.82
C ARG A 146 3.38 7.21 -16.50
N ASP A 147 2.31 8.00 -16.56
CA ASP A 147 1.67 8.55 -15.36
C ASP A 147 0.60 7.59 -14.76
N GLU A 148 0.24 6.53 -15.49
CA GLU A 148 -0.72 5.51 -15.03
C GLU A 148 -0.12 4.50 -14.03
N ALA A 149 1.21 4.46 -13.87
CA ALA A 149 1.91 3.53 -12.99
C ALA A 149 2.11 4.04 -11.54
N THR A 150 1.58 5.22 -11.19
CA THR A 150 1.84 5.86 -9.90
C THR A 150 0.56 6.28 -9.16
N VAL A 151 -0.49 5.47 -9.27
CA VAL A 151 -1.69 5.66 -8.43
C VAL A 151 -2.07 4.36 -7.74
#